data_a79c4433f5d85ecd5fbc50c7c3618ac7
#
_entry.id   a79c4433f5d85ecd5fbc50c7c3618ac7
#
_cell.length_a   1.000
_cell.length_b   1.000
_cell.length_c   1.000
_cell.angle_alpha   90.00
_cell.angle_beta   90.00
_cell.angle_gamma   90.00
#
_symmetry.space_group_name_H-M   'P 1'
#
loop_
_entity.id
_entity.type
_entity.pdbx_description
1 polymer ?
#
loop_
_entity_poly.entity_id
_entity_poly.type
_entity_poly.pdbx_seq_one_letter_code
_entity_poly.pdbx_strand_id
1 'polypeptide(L)'
;MLGREEFDRDLGQLEAQVVLLGGLVESAVLTSLLALKGRDDKLARQVIADDDLIDDKRHDIEESCAALLRREAPVALDLRRILTILHLAGELERIGDYAEGIAKINLLLSGKPLLKDLIDIPRMGDRAVAMLKHSLEAFLDRDPERAEATAMSVGPFDEEVDSIYYSIQLELIELMRQDPDNVEPGTYLLWAAHNVERIADRATNIAERVVFQATGKLVRVGGDEDDAEAPSAG
;
A
#
# COMPACT_ATOMS: atom_id res chain seq x y z
N MET A 1 -10.70 -8.08 33.81
CA MET A 1 -11.22 -7.10 32.83
C MET A 1 -10.72 -5.73 33.22
N LEU A 2 -10.06 -5.05 32.28
CA LEU A 2 -9.72 -3.63 32.42
C LEU A 2 -11.02 -2.81 32.48
N GLY A 3 -10.95 -1.61 33.09
CA GLY A 3 -12.03 -0.65 32.93
C GLY A 3 -12.16 -0.23 31.45
N ARG A 4 -13.34 0.18 31.00
CA ARG A 4 -13.59 0.64 29.62
C ARG A 4 -12.58 1.70 29.17
N GLU A 5 -12.25 2.64 30.05
CA GLU A 5 -11.29 3.72 29.77
C GLU A 5 -9.87 3.20 29.48
N GLU A 6 -9.44 2.14 30.15
CA GLU A 6 -8.13 1.52 29.93
C GLU A 6 -8.09 0.79 28.59
N PHE A 7 -9.14 0.06 28.24
CA PHE A 7 -9.29 -0.56 26.93
C PHE A 7 -9.26 0.46 25.79
N ASP A 8 -10.06 1.54 25.92
CA ASP A 8 -10.14 2.59 24.91
C ASP A 8 -8.80 3.31 24.71
N ARG A 9 -8.03 3.51 25.80
CA ARG A 9 -6.67 4.06 25.73
C ARG A 9 -5.72 3.12 24.97
N ASP A 10 -5.72 1.83 25.32
CA ASP A 10 -4.82 0.85 24.71
C ASP A 10 -5.14 0.66 23.21
N LEU A 11 -6.43 0.65 22.85
CA LEU A 11 -6.86 0.60 21.45
C LEU A 11 -6.45 1.87 20.69
N GLY A 12 -6.57 3.06 21.32
CA GLY A 12 -6.10 4.32 20.73
C GLY A 12 -4.57 4.34 20.52
N GLN A 13 -3.81 3.70 21.39
CA GLN A 13 -2.35 3.54 21.20
C GLN A 13 -2.03 2.63 20.00
N LEU A 14 -2.78 1.54 19.82
CA LEU A 14 -2.64 0.66 18.64
C LEU A 14 -2.93 1.41 17.34
N GLU A 15 -4.01 2.20 17.29
CA GLU A 15 -4.31 3.02 16.12
C GLU A 15 -3.21 4.03 15.81
N ALA A 16 -2.63 4.67 16.84
CA ALA A 16 -1.50 5.57 16.66
C ALA A 16 -0.25 4.85 16.12
N GLN A 17 -0.01 3.59 16.50
CA GLN A 17 1.09 2.79 15.96
C GLN A 17 0.88 2.45 14.47
N VAL A 18 -0.36 2.18 14.04
CA VAL A 18 -0.67 1.99 12.60
C VAL A 18 -0.37 3.26 11.81
N VAL A 19 -0.72 4.44 12.34
CA VAL A 19 -0.42 5.72 11.67
C VAL A 19 1.08 5.96 11.56
N LEU A 20 1.84 5.64 12.60
CA LEU A 20 3.31 5.73 12.56
C LEU A 20 3.90 4.77 11.51
N LEU A 21 3.42 3.54 11.45
CA LEU A 21 3.81 2.57 10.42
C LEU A 21 3.46 3.10 9.03
N GLY A 22 2.26 3.65 8.83
CA GLY A 22 1.85 4.29 7.58
C GLY A 22 2.79 5.42 7.15
N GLY A 23 3.25 6.25 8.09
CA GLY A 23 4.23 7.31 7.82
C GLY A 23 5.60 6.78 7.40
N LEU A 24 6.08 5.69 8.00
CA LEU A 24 7.33 5.02 7.59
C LEU A 24 7.21 4.48 6.16
N VAL A 25 6.12 3.80 5.87
CA VAL A 25 5.84 3.22 4.55
C VAL A 25 5.68 4.29 3.48
N GLU A 26 4.94 5.37 3.74
CA GLU A 26 4.85 6.52 2.83
C GLU A 26 6.23 7.08 2.49
N SER A 27 7.07 7.28 3.52
CA SER A 27 8.44 7.76 3.35
C SER A 27 9.28 6.81 2.49
N ALA A 28 9.17 5.49 2.71
CA ALA A 28 9.88 4.48 1.94
C ALA A 28 9.46 4.51 0.45
N VAL A 29 8.15 4.58 0.15
CA VAL A 29 7.64 4.67 -1.22
C VAL A 29 8.15 5.94 -1.91
N LEU A 30 8.01 7.11 -1.30
CA LEU A 30 8.46 8.37 -1.88
C LEU A 30 9.97 8.38 -2.11
N THR A 31 10.76 7.87 -1.15
CA THR A 31 12.22 7.82 -1.24
C THR A 31 12.69 6.84 -2.32
N SER A 32 12.05 5.67 -2.45
CA SER A 32 12.36 4.69 -3.51
C SER A 32 12.10 5.24 -4.91
N LEU A 33 11.00 5.98 -5.10
CA LEU A 33 10.67 6.65 -6.36
C LEU A 33 11.63 7.79 -6.68
N LEU A 34 12.03 8.57 -5.68
CA LEU A 34 13.06 9.61 -5.83
C LEU A 34 14.41 9.00 -6.22
N ALA A 35 14.79 7.90 -5.55
CA ALA A 35 16.02 7.17 -5.88
C ALA A 35 15.99 6.68 -7.33
N LEU A 36 14.89 6.04 -7.75
CA LEU A 36 14.73 5.54 -9.12
C LEU A 36 14.82 6.66 -10.15
N LYS A 37 14.08 7.77 -9.95
CA LYS A 37 14.06 8.93 -10.84
C LYS A 37 15.41 9.62 -10.93
N GLY A 38 16.06 9.82 -9.76
CA GLY A 38 17.36 10.48 -9.65
C GLY A 38 18.55 9.55 -9.89
N ARG A 39 18.30 8.23 -10.00
CA ARG A 39 19.34 7.19 -10.08
C ARG A 39 20.31 7.27 -8.90
N ASP A 40 19.76 7.54 -7.73
CA ASP A 40 20.52 7.72 -6.49
C ASP A 40 20.66 6.40 -5.73
N ASP A 41 21.80 5.75 -5.93
CA ASP A 41 22.12 4.47 -5.26
C ASP A 41 22.24 4.62 -3.74
N LYS A 42 22.55 5.81 -3.23
CA LYS A 42 22.64 6.04 -1.78
C LYS A 42 21.25 6.05 -1.17
N LEU A 43 20.30 6.77 -1.78
CA LEU A 43 18.91 6.76 -1.33
C LEU A 43 18.31 5.35 -1.45
N ALA A 44 18.59 4.62 -2.54
CA ALA A 44 18.12 3.25 -2.70
C ALA A 44 18.63 2.33 -1.57
N ARG A 45 19.91 2.40 -1.23
CA ARG A 45 20.48 1.61 -0.10
C ARG A 45 19.89 2.01 1.24
N GLN A 46 19.52 3.26 1.42
CA GLN A 46 18.85 3.74 2.62
C GLN A 46 17.47 3.08 2.78
N VAL A 47 16.63 3.09 1.72
CA VAL A 47 15.31 2.43 1.74
C VAL A 47 15.44 0.95 2.10
N ILE A 48 16.40 0.25 1.49
CA ILE A 48 16.64 -1.17 1.76
C ILE A 48 17.07 -1.41 3.23
N ALA A 49 17.87 -0.50 3.80
CA ALA A 49 18.35 -0.65 5.18
C ALA A 49 17.27 -0.28 6.21
N ASP A 50 16.33 0.58 5.86
CA ASP A 50 15.26 1.06 6.75
C ASP A 50 14.04 0.13 6.74
N ASP A 51 13.97 -0.87 5.84
CA ASP A 51 12.85 -1.81 5.72
C ASP A 51 12.65 -2.64 6.99
N ASP A 52 13.73 -3.07 7.67
CA ASP A 52 13.69 -3.75 8.96
C ASP A 52 12.87 -2.97 10.02
N LEU A 53 12.83 -1.62 9.95
CA LEU A 53 12.04 -0.79 10.86
C LEU A 53 10.53 -0.93 10.64
N ILE A 54 10.12 -1.17 9.39
CA ILE A 54 8.72 -1.42 9.02
C ILE A 54 8.30 -2.79 9.56
N ASP A 55 9.14 -3.81 9.37
CA ASP A 55 8.93 -5.17 9.86
C ASP A 55 8.82 -5.22 11.38
N ASP A 56 9.76 -4.62 12.08
CA ASP A 56 9.76 -4.56 13.55
C ASP A 56 8.48 -3.87 14.05
N LYS A 57 8.07 -2.77 13.41
CA LYS A 57 6.86 -2.05 13.80
C LYS A 57 5.58 -2.86 13.55
N ARG A 58 5.50 -3.61 12.44
CA ARG A 58 4.40 -4.56 12.19
C ARG A 58 4.31 -5.62 13.29
N HIS A 59 5.44 -6.23 13.65
CA HIS A 59 5.50 -7.23 14.72
C HIS A 59 5.01 -6.67 16.06
N ASP A 60 5.47 -5.46 16.45
CA ASP A 60 5.04 -4.78 17.68
C ASP A 60 3.52 -4.60 17.71
N ILE A 61 2.91 -4.21 16.58
CA ILE A 61 1.45 -4.03 16.44
C ILE A 61 0.74 -5.38 16.62
N GLU A 62 1.22 -6.43 15.94
CA GLU A 62 0.63 -7.78 16.04
C GLU A 62 0.67 -8.33 17.46
N GLU A 63 1.82 -8.22 18.15
CA GLU A 63 1.96 -8.66 19.54
C GLU A 63 1.02 -7.89 20.47
N SER A 64 0.92 -6.58 20.28
CA SER A 64 0.05 -5.71 21.08
C SER A 64 -1.44 -6.03 20.85
N CYS A 65 -1.86 -6.28 19.61
CA CYS A 65 -3.21 -6.74 19.28
C CYS A 65 -3.52 -8.09 19.93
N ALA A 66 -2.61 -9.06 19.82
CA ALA A 66 -2.78 -10.38 20.41
C ALA A 66 -2.87 -10.30 21.95
N ALA A 67 -2.07 -9.43 22.58
CA ALA A 67 -2.13 -9.20 24.02
C ALA A 67 -3.47 -8.59 24.43
N LEU A 68 -3.98 -7.60 23.69
CA LEU A 68 -5.26 -6.95 23.97
C LEU A 68 -6.44 -7.93 23.79
N LEU A 69 -6.46 -8.70 22.70
CA LEU A 69 -7.48 -9.75 22.46
C LEU A 69 -7.53 -10.77 23.57
N ARG A 70 -6.37 -11.26 24.02
CA ARG A 70 -6.28 -12.27 25.09
C ARG A 70 -6.76 -11.73 26.44
N ARG A 71 -6.49 -10.44 26.73
CA ARG A 71 -6.80 -9.83 28.03
C ARG A 71 -8.25 -9.44 28.15
N GLU A 72 -8.87 -8.92 27.10
CA GLU A 72 -10.18 -8.28 27.16
C GLU A 72 -11.32 -9.05 26.50
N ALA A 73 -11.00 -10.03 25.61
CA ALA A 73 -12.00 -10.79 24.82
C ALA A 73 -13.08 -9.87 24.21
N PRO A 74 -12.69 -8.83 23.43
CA PRO A 74 -13.61 -7.83 22.92
C PRO A 74 -14.63 -8.43 21.95
N VAL A 75 -15.79 -7.77 21.81
CA VAL A 75 -16.88 -8.22 20.93
C VAL A 75 -17.34 -7.11 19.98
N ALA A 76 -18.07 -7.51 18.95
CA ALA A 76 -18.71 -6.59 17.99
C ALA A 76 -17.73 -5.56 17.41
N LEU A 77 -17.98 -4.27 17.59
CA LEU A 77 -17.19 -3.19 17.00
C LEU A 77 -15.73 -3.19 17.48
N ASP A 78 -15.51 -3.41 18.78
CA ASP A 78 -14.15 -3.42 19.34
C ASP A 78 -13.29 -4.53 18.74
N LEU A 79 -13.87 -5.72 18.55
CA LEU A 79 -13.20 -6.82 17.86
C LEU A 79 -12.89 -6.46 16.40
N ARG A 80 -13.85 -5.85 15.67
CA ARG A 80 -13.63 -5.44 14.29
C ARG A 80 -12.48 -4.42 14.16
N ARG A 81 -12.38 -3.44 15.09
CA ARG A 81 -11.29 -2.46 15.10
C ARG A 81 -9.93 -3.13 15.24
N ILE A 82 -9.79 -4.09 16.18
CA ILE A 82 -8.52 -4.81 16.36
C ILE A 82 -8.18 -5.68 15.14
N LEU A 83 -9.17 -6.36 14.55
CA LEU A 83 -8.96 -7.13 13.31
C LEU A 83 -8.58 -6.24 12.13
N THR A 84 -9.13 -5.03 12.05
CA THR A 84 -8.73 -4.04 11.06
C THR A 84 -7.28 -3.61 11.26
N ILE A 85 -6.87 -3.27 12.50
CA ILE A 85 -5.49 -2.90 12.83
C ILE A 85 -4.50 -4.00 12.39
N LEU A 86 -4.79 -5.27 12.71
CA LEU A 86 -3.97 -6.41 12.30
C LEU A 86 -3.84 -6.51 10.77
N HIS A 87 -4.95 -6.32 10.06
CA HIS A 87 -4.94 -6.38 8.61
C HIS A 87 -4.13 -5.22 8.00
N LEU A 88 -4.38 -3.99 8.50
CA LEU A 88 -3.66 -2.81 8.03
C LEU A 88 -2.15 -2.93 8.26
N ALA A 89 -1.72 -3.44 9.40
CA ALA A 89 -0.29 -3.64 9.67
C ALA A 89 0.37 -4.55 8.64
N GLY A 90 -0.30 -5.65 8.24
CA GLY A 90 0.21 -6.55 7.20
C GLY A 90 0.18 -5.94 5.79
N GLU A 91 -0.86 -5.17 5.43
CA GLU A 91 -0.88 -4.50 4.13
C GLU A 91 0.18 -3.38 4.04
N LEU A 92 0.42 -2.65 5.13
CA LEU A 92 1.46 -1.61 5.21
C LEU A 92 2.86 -2.19 5.05
N GLU A 93 3.17 -3.31 5.72
CA GLU A 93 4.46 -3.98 5.54
C GLU A 93 4.66 -4.39 4.07
N ARG A 94 3.67 -4.99 3.42
CA ARG A 94 3.77 -5.33 2.00
C ARG A 94 4.02 -4.13 1.10
N ILE A 95 3.46 -2.96 1.43
CA ILE A 95 3.78 -1.71 0.72
C ILE A 95 5.26 -1.36 0.92
N GLY A 96 5.82 -1.54 2.12
CA GLY A 96 7.25 -1.41 2.42
C GLY A 96 8.10 -2.33 1.53
N ASP A 97 7.76 -3.62 1.46
CA ASP A 97 8.42 -4.61 0.59
C ASP A 97 8.47 -4.17 -0.88
N TYR A 98 7.37 -3.61 -1.41
CA TYR A 98 7.35 -3.10 -2.78
C TYR A 98 8.21 -1.84 -2.95
N ALA A 99 8.26 -0.96 -1.95
CA ALA A 99 9.15 0.20 -1.97
C ALA A 99 10.63 -0.23 -1.94
N GLU A 100 10.98 -1.23 -1.11
CA GLU A 100 12.29 -1.87 -1.10
C GLU A 100 12.61 -2.51 -2.47
N GLY A 101 11.63 -3.18 -3.08
CA GLY A 101 11.73 -3.74 -4.42
C GLY A 101 12.08 -2.69 -5.48
N ILE A 102 11.44 -1.50 -5.45
CA ILE A 102 11.76 -0.37 -6.34
C ILE A 102 13.21 0.11 -6.11
N ALA A 103 13.65 0.21 -4.85
CA ALA A 103 15.01 0.60 -4.50
C ALA A 103 16.05 -0.43 -5.00
N LYS A 104 15.78 -1.72 -4.88
CA LYS A 104 16.64 -2.79 -5.45
C LYS A 104 16.75 -2.67 -6.97
N ILE A 105 15.64 -2.37 -7.66
CA ILE A 105 15.61 -2.15 -9.11
C ILE A 105 16.48 -0.95 -9.49
N ASN A 106 16.46 0.16 -8.73
CA ASN A 106 17.38 1.27 -8.98
C ASN A 106 18.84 0.81 -9.00
N LEU A 107 19.25 -0.03 -8.05
CA LEU A 107 20.63 -0.57 -8.01
C LEU A 107 20.94 -1.46 -9.20
N LEU A 108 19.99 -2.23 -9.73
CA LEU A 108 20.17 -3.05 -10.94
C LEU A 108 20.31 -2.21 -12.21
N LEU A 109 19.72 -1.01 -12.22
CA LEU A 109 19.83 -0.04 -13.31
C LEU A 109 21.09 0.84 -13.19
N SER A 110 21.83 0.80 -12.06
CA SER A 110 22.99 1.63 -11.83
C SER A 110 24.07 1.43 -12.91
N GLY A 111 24.64 2.53 -13.40
CA GLY A 111 25.66 2.52 -14.46
C GLY A 111 25.15 2.23 -15.87
N LYS A 112 23.88 1.88 -16.06
CA LYS A 112 23.28 1.64 -17.39
C LYS A 112 22.71 2.92 -17.98
N PRO A 113 22.63 3.07 -19.33
CA PRO A 113 21.96 4.21 -19.93
C PRO A 113 20.48 4.25 -19.55
N LEU A 114 19.91 5.44 -19.50
CA LEU A 114 18.48 5.60 -19.29
C LEU A 114 17.71 5.20 -20.55
N LEU A 115 16.78 4.27 -20.43
CA LEU A 115 15.97 3.78 -21.56
C LEU A 115 14.94 4.84 -22.01
N LYS A 116 14.35 5.56 -21.07
CA LYS A 116 13.37 6.63 -21.26
C LYS A 116 13.39 7.58 -20.06
N ASP A 117 12.83 8.76 -20.22
CA ASP A 117 12.60 9.67 -19.11
C ASP A 117 11.61 9.05 -18.11
N LEU A 118 11.96 9.03 -16.82
CA LEU A 118 11.13 8.48 -15.77
C LEU A 118 10.12 9.52 -15.26
N ILE A 119 9.04 9.69 -16.00
CA ILE A 119 7.94 10.63 -15.69
C ILE A 119 6.72 9.88 -15.18
N ASP A 120 6.31 8.80 -15.89
CA ASP A 120 5.05 8.12 -15.64
C ASP A 120 5.09 7.26 -14.37
N ILE A 121 6.19 6.53 -14.11
CA ILE A 121 6.34 5.71 -12.90
C ILE A 121 6.26 6.57 -11.63
N PRO A 122 6.98 7.70 -11.48
CA PRO A 122 6.79 8.62 -10.36
C PRO A 122 5.36 9.18 -10.26
N ARG A 123 4.73 9.57 -11.39
CA ARG A 123 3.34 10.06 -11.40
C ARG A 123 2.35 9.00 -10.89
N MET A 124 2.52 7.75 -11.32
CA MET A 124 1.78 6.60 -10.83
C MET A 124 1.99 6.41 -9.31
N GLY A 125 3.22 6.57 -8.84
CA GLY A 125 3.57 6.51 -7.43
C GLY A 125 2.92 7.60 -6.59
N ASP A 126 2.84 8.85 -7.11
CA ASP A 126 2.12 9.94 -6.43
C ASP A 126 0.64 9.59 -6.22
N ARG A 127 0.01 8.88 -7.18
CA ARG A 127 -1.38 8.39 -7.04
C ARG A 127 -1.49 7.29 -5.99
N ALA A 128 -0.62 6.30 -6.02
CA ALA A 128 -0.60 5.23 -5.02
C ALA A 128 -0.40 5.76 -3.59
N VAL A 129 0.47 6.77 -3.41
CA VAL A 129 0.65 7.45 -2.11
C VAL A 129 -0.62 8.22 -1.70
N ALA A 130 -1.31 8.88 -2.63
CA ALA A 130 -2.57 9.55 -2.34
C ALA A 130 -3.64 8.54 -1.88
N MET A 131 -3.73 7.37 -2.53
CA MET A 131 -4.63 6.28 -2.13
C MET A 131 -4.33 5.80 -0.71
N LEU A 132 -3.06 5.57 -0.38
CA LEU A 132 -2.64 5.18 0.97
C LEU A 132 -3.06 6.22 2.02
N LYS A 133 -2.85 7.52 1.75
CA LYS A 133 -3.26 8.60 2.64
C LYS A 133 -4.76 8.61 2.87
N HIS A 134 -5.57 8.57 1.82
CA HIS A 134 -7.03 8.54 1.94
C HIS A 134 -7.51 7.32 2.73
N SER A 135 -6.90 6.16 2.52
CA SER A 135 -7.23 4.94 3.26
C SER A 135 -6.91 5.06 4.76
N LEU A 136 -5.78 5.68 5.12
CA LEU A 136 -5.41 5.92 6.51
C LEU A 136 -6.22 7.05 7.16
N GLU A 137 -6.57 8.10 6.41
CA GLU A 137 -7.50 9.14 6.88
C GLU A 137 -8.88 8.56 7.19
N ALA A 138 -9.41 7.71 6.30
CA ALA A 138 -10.65 6.99 6.52
C ALA A 138 -10.60 6.09 7.76
N PHE A 139 -9.48 5.40 7.99
CA PHE A 139 -9.28 4.55 9.18
C PHE A 139 -9.39 5.34 10.49
N LEU A 140 -8.93 6.59 10.51
CA LEU A 140 -8.95 7.45 11.69
C LEU A 140 -10.30 8.13 11.93
N ASP A 141 -11.16 8.21 10.92
CA ASP A 141 -12.45 8.88 11.09
C ASP A 141 -13.38 8.07 12.01
N ARG A 142 -13.91 8.75 13.01
CA ARG A 142 -14.85 8.15 14.00
C ARG A 142 -16.30 8.12 13.51
N ASP A 143 -16.61 8.88 12.47
CA ASP A 143 -17.92 8.88 11.82
C ASP A 143 -17.95 7.80 10.76
N PRO A 144 -18.78 6.74 10.91
CA PRO A 144 -18.81 5.62 9.98
C PRO A 144 -19.17 6.00 8.54
N GLU A 145 -20.06 6.99 8.36
CA GLU A 145 -20.50 7.41 7.01
C GLU A 145 -19.37 8.17 6.30
N ARG A 146 -18.62 9.02 7.02
CA ARG A 146 -17.46 9.72 6.46
C ARG A 146 -16.30 8.76 6.20
N ALA A 147 -16.04 7.83 7.13
CA ALA A 147 -15.01 6.79 6.94
C ALA A 147 -15.27 5.98 5.67
N GLU A 148 -16.52 5.51 5.49
CA GLU A 148 -16.94 4.78 4.29
C GLU A 148 -16.77 5.64 3.02
N ALA A 149 -17.28 6.88 3.02
CA ALA A 149 -17.18 7.77 1.87
C ALA A 149 -15.72 8.07 1.48
N THR A 150 -14.85 8.33 2.47
CA THR A 150 -13.43 8.58 2.22
C THR A 150 -12.73 7.33 1.70
N ALA A 151 -12.99 6.16 2.27
CA ALA A 151 -12.44 4.89 1.80
C ALA A 151 -12.88 4.58 0.36
N MET A 152 -14.16 4.75 0.03
CA MET A 152 -14.68 4.54 -1.32
C MET A 152 -14.10 5.52 -2.35
N SER A 153 -13.65 6.70 -1.95
CA SER A 153 -13.01 7.68 -2.83
C SER A 153 -11.66 7.22 -3.39
N VAL A 154 -11.11 6.10 -2.91
CA VAL A 154 -9.86 5.50 -3.41
C VAL A 154 -10.05 4.86 -4.79
N GLY A 155 -11.24 4.33 -5.11
CA GLY A 155 -11.50 3.60 -6.36
C GLY A 155 -11.12 4.35 -7.63
N PRO A 156 -11.53 5.61 -7.85
CA PRO A 156 -11.12 6.37 -9.03
C PRO A 156 -9.62 6.59 -9.19
N PHE A 157 -8.83 6.59 -8.10
CA PHE A 157 -7.37 6.65 -8.16
C PHE A 157 -6.77 5.31 -8.61
N ASP A 158 -7.39 4.19 -8.20
CA ASP A 158 -7.01 2.84 -8.60
C ASP A 158 -7.11 2.68 -10.13
N GLU A 159 -8.26 3.05 -10.71
CA GLU A 159 -8.48 3.06 -12.16
C GLU A 159 -7.45 3.93 -12.90
N GLU A 160 -7.07 5.08 -12.34
CA GLU A 160 -6.03 5.94 -12.92
C GLU A 160 -4.65 5.25 -12.87
N VAL A 161 -4.30 4.58 -11.77
CA VAL A 161 -3.04 3.82 -11.63
C VAL A 161 -2.97 2.72 -12.67
N ASP A 162 -4.04 1.94 -12.84
CA ASP A 162 -4.13 0.85 -13.81
C ASP A 162 -3.96 1.34 -15.25
N SER A 163 -4.62 2.45 -15.59
CA SER A 163 -4.50 3.08 -16.90
C SER A 163 -3.06 3.53 -17.21
N ILE A 164 -2.38 4.15 -16.21
CA ILE A 164 -0.99 4.56 -16.36
C ILE A 164 -0.09 3.33 -16.50
N TYR A 165 -0.29 2.30 -15.66
CA TYR A 165 0.48 1.06 -15.71
C TYR A 165 0.38 0.38 -17.07
N TYR A 166 -0.83 0.24 -17.61
CA TYR A 166 -1.05 -0.32 -18.95
C TYR A 166 -0.30 0.47 -20.04
N SER A 167 -0.34 1.80 -19.96
CA SER A 167 0.37 2.66 -20.91
C SER A 167 1.89 2.47 -20.84
N ILE A 168 2.45 2.37 -19.63
CA ILE A 168 3.88 2.07 -19.40
C ILE A 168 4.26 0.71 -20.00
N GLN A 169 3.42 -0.31 -19.80
CA GLN A 169 3.67 -1.65 -20.35
C GLN A 169 3.78 -1.61 -21.87
N LEU A 170 2.83 -0.98 -22.56
CA LEU A 170 2.83 -0.90 -24.02
C LEU A 170 4.06 -0.16 -24.55
N GLU A 171 4.43 0.96 -23.92
CA GLU A 171 5.62 1.74 -24.31
C GLU A 171 6.91 0.94 -24.13
N LEU A 172 7.09 0.29 -22.97
CA LEU A 172 8.29 -0.50 -22.69
C LEU A 172 8.41 -1.72 -23.61
N ILE A 173 7.30 -2.41 -23.91
CA ILE A 173 7.29 -3.53 -24.87
C ILE A 173 7.74 -3.04 -26.26
N GLU A 174 7.27 -1.86 -26.70
CA GLU A 174 7.67 -1.33 -28.01
C GLU A 174 9.16 -0.95 -28.02
N LEU A 175 9.70 -0.33 -26.96
CA LEU A 175 11.13 -0.03 -26.84
C LEU A 175 12.00 -1.31 -26.85
N MET A 176 11.56 -2.38 -26.17
CA MET A 176 12.24 -3.67 -26.19
C MET A 176 12.21 -4.34 -27.56
N ARG A 177 11.13 -4.16 -28.35
CA ARG A 177 11.04 -4.68 -29.73
C ARG A 177 11.98 -3.98 -30.71
N GLN A 178 12.25 -2.70 -30.47
CA GLN A 178 13.09 -1.88 -31.37
C GLN A 178 14.57 -2.21 -31.25
N ASP A 179 15.03 -2.59 -30.05
CA ASP A 179 16.44 -2.89 -29.79
C ASP A 179 16.55 -4.00 -28.71
N PRO A 180 17.22 -5.13 -29.01
CA PRO A 180 17.47 -6.19 -28.02
C PRO A 180 18.23 -5.72 -26.78
N ASP A 181 19.06 -4.67 -26.87
CA ASP A 181 19.79 -4.12 -25.71
C ASP A 181 18.85 -3.42 -24.71
N ASN A 182 17.63 -3.10 -25.13
CA ASN A 182 16.59 -2.51 -24.27
C ASN A 182 15.85 -3.55 -23.42
N VAL A 183 15.97 -4.84 -23.70
CA VAL A 183 15.19 -5.89 -23.01
C VAL A 183 15.47 -5.93 -21.52
N GLU A 184 16.74 -5.90 -21.12
CA GLU A 184 17.10 -5.94 -19.70
C GLU A 184 16.64 -4.67 -18.94
N PRO A 185 17.00 -3.44 -19.35
CA PRO A 185 16.54 -2.24 -18.65
C PRO A 185 15.02 -2.04 -18.74
N GLY A 186 14.38 -2.41 -19.85
CA GLY A 186 12.93 -2.37 -20.01
C GLY A 186 12.22 -3.30 -19.04
N THR A 187 12.74 -4.51 -18.84
CA THR A 187 12.21 -5.47 -17.86
C THR A 187 12.31 -4.92 -16.43
N TYR A 188 13.42 -4.29 -16.06
CA TYR A 188 13.55 -3.67 -14.73
C TYR A 188 12.57 -2.52 -14.52
N LEU A 189 12.36 -1.66 -15.53
CA LEU A 189 11.36 -0.60 -15.43
C LEU A 189 9.94 -1.15 -15.36
N LEU A 190 9.64 -2.24 -16.06
CA LEU A 190 8.36 -2.93 -15.97
C LEU A 190 8.10 -3.48 -14.56
N TRP A 191 9.12 -4.06 -13.93
CA TRP A 191 9.03 -4.52 -12.54
C TRP A 191 8.86 -3.35 -11.55
N ALA A 192 9.52 -2.22 -11.79
CA ALA A 192 9.32 -1.02 -10.97
C ALA A 192 7.89 -0.49 -11.07
N ALA A 193 7.33 -0.41 -12.28
CA ALA A 193 5.94 -0.01 -12.50
C ALA A 193 4.96 -1.01 -11.84
N HIS A 194 5.22 -2.32 -11.95
CA HIS A 194 4.43 -3.33 -11.28
C HIS A 194 4.45 -3.20 -9.75
N ASN A 195 5.61 -2.92 -9.15
CA ASN A 195 5.66 -2.68 -7.70
C ASN A 195 4.81 -1.46 -7.29
N VAL A 196 4.75 -0.41 -8.11
CA VAL A 196 3.89 0.75 -7.83
C VAL A 196 2.41 0.39 -7.93
N GLU A 197 2.02 -0.39 -8.94
CA GLU A 197 0.65 -0.91 -9.06
C GLU A 197 0.30 -1.77 -7.83
N ARG A 198 1.19 -2.65 -7.38
CA ARG A 198 0.96 -3.45 -6.17
C ARG A 198 0.83 -2.60 -4.90
N ILE A 199 1.52 -1.46 -4.80
CA ILE A 199 1.32 -0.49 -3.72
C ILE A 199 -0.10 0.06 -3.73
N ALA A 200 -0.64 0.42 -4.90
CA ALA A 200 -2.01 0.89 -5.06
C ALA A 200 -3.03 -0.18 -4.64
N ASP A 201 -2.88 -1.42 -5.12
CA ASP A 201 -3.71 -2.57 -4.71
C ASP A 201 -3.77 -2.73 -3.17
N ARG A 202 -2.61 -2.59 -2.49
CA ARG A 202 -2.59 -2.70 -1.02
C ARG A 202 -3.34 -1.54 -0.36
N ALA A 203 -3.22 -0.32 -0.89
CA ALA A 203 -3.99 0.82 -0.41
C ALA A 203 -5.50 0.61 -0.60
N THR A 204 -5.94 0.01 -1.71
CA THR A 204 -7.32 -0.41 -1.95
C THR A 204 -7.78 -1.44 -0.92
N ASN A 205 -6.96 -2.46 -0.61
CA ASN A 205 -7.29 -3.44 0.44
C ASN A 205 -7.44 -2.80 1.83
N ILE A 206 -6.62 -1.78 2.14
CA ILE A 206 -6.76 -0.99 3.38
C ILE A 206 -8.11 -0.28 3.37
N ALA A 207 -8.50 0.40 2.28
CA ALA A 207 -9.77 1.10 2.16
C ALA A 207 -10.97 0.13 2.36
N GLU A 208 -10.97 -1.02 1.70
CA GLU A 208 -12.00 -2.07 1.86
C GLU A 208 -12.13 -2.52 3.31
N ARG A 209 -11.00 -2.67 4.01
CA ARG A 209 -10.98 -3.07 5.41
C ARG A 209 -11.53 -1.98 6.33
N VAL A 210 -11.32 -0.71 5.99
CA VAL A 210 -11.92 0.43 6.69
C VAL A 210 -13.43 0.45 6.50
N VAL A 211 -13.95 0.22 5.29
CA VAL A 211 -15.40 0.08 5.06
C VAL A 211 -15.96 -1.07 5.89
N PHE A 212 -15.28 -2.21 5.95
CA PHE A 212 -15.70 -3.31 6.83
C PHE A 212 -15.72 -2.91 8.30
N GLN A 213 -14.74 -2.15 8.78
CA GLN A 213 -14.72 -1.64 10.16
C GLN A 213 -15.95 -0.77 10.44
N ALA A 214 -16.25 0.17 9.54
CA ALA A 214 -17.33 1.13 9.67
C ALA A 214 -18.72 0.48 9.60
N THR A 215 -18.95 -0.39 8.61
CA THR A 215 -20.28 -0.90 8.25
C THR A 215 -20.53 -2.35 8.65
N GLY A 216 -19.48 -3.14 8.85
CA GLY A 216 -19.54 -4.59 9.03
C GLY A 216 -19.75 -5.37 7.72
N LYS A 217 -19.73 -4.72 6.56
CA LYS A 217 -19.91 -5.33 5.24
C LYS A 217 -18.57 -5.39 4.51
N LEU A 218 -18.30 -6.51 3.83
CA LEU A 218 -17.20 -6.61 2.89
C LEU A 218 -17.67 -6.00 1.56
N VAL A 219 -16.90 -5.04 1.06
CA VAL A 219 -17.14 -4.38 -0.24
C VAL A 219 -15.86 -4.45 -1.05
N ARG A 220 -15.96 -4.25 -2.37
CA ARG A 220 -14.81 -3.96 -3.24
C ARG A 220 -14.75 -2.46 -3.49
N VAL A 221 -13.53 -1.92 -3.46
CA VAL A 221 -13.22 -0.52 -3.77
C VAL A 221 -12.40 -0.53 -5.05
N GLY A 222 -12.89 0.06 -6.13
CA GLY A 222 -12.30 -0.12 -7.46
C GLY A 222 -12.69 -1.47 -8.09
N GLY A 223 -12.47 -1.61 -9.38
CA GLY A 223 -12.84 -2.79 -10.15
C GLY A 223 -14.23 -2.69 -10.78
N ASP A 224 -14.35 -3.18 -12.00
CA ASP A 224 -15.60 -3.22 -12.76
C ASP A 224 -16.68 -3.99 -11.97
N GLU A 225 -17.90 -3.43 -11.93
CA GLU A 225 -19.10 -4.10 -11.40
C GLU A 225 -19.43 -5.42 -12.15
N ASP A 226 -18.72 -5.72 -13.23
CA ASP A 226 -18.97 -6.88 -14.12
C ASP A 226 -18.49 -8.24 -13.57
N ASP A 227 -17.68 -8.29 -12.50
CA ASP A 227 -17.24 -9.55 -11.89
C ASP A 227 -18.27 -10.18 -10.90
N ALA A 228 -19.44 -9.56 -10.73
CA ALA A 228 -20.46 -10.02 -9.79
C ALA A 228 -21.39 -11.13 -10.33
N GLU A 229 -21.32 -11.47 -11.63
CA GLU A 229 -22.13 -12.53 -12.24
C GLU A 229 -21.30 -13.62 -12.93
N ALA A 230 -20.62 -14.47 -12.14
CA ALA A 230 -20.32 -15.80 -12.64
C ALA A 230 -21.60 -16.65 -12.54
N PRO A 231 -22.15 -17.14 -13.67
CA PRO A 231 -23.34 -17.99 -13.63
C PRO A 231 -23.01 -19.28 -12.88
N SER A 232 -23.78 -19.58 -11.83
CA SER A 232 -23.79 -20.89 -11.18
C SER A 232 -24.08 -21.95 -12.23
N ALA A 233 -23.05 -22.72 -12.61
CA ALA A 233 -23.21 -23.92 -13.44
C ALA A 233 -24.08 -24.92 -12.66
N GLY A 234 -25.26 -25.23 -13.20
CA GLY A 234 -26.16 -26.27 -12.73
C GLY A 234 -25.63 -27.69 -12.98
#